data_ad123bcc91e2be06931b330097867b98
#
_entry.id   ad123bcc91e2be06931b330097867b98
#
_cell.length_a   1.000
_cell.length_b   1.000
_cell.length_c   1.000
_cell.angle_alpha   90.00
_cell.angle_beta   90.00
_cell.angle_gamma   90.00
#
_symmetry.space_group_name_H-M   'P 1'
#
loop_
_entity.id
_entity.type
_entity.pdbx_description
1 polymer ?
#
loop_
_entity_poly.entity_id
_entity_poly.type
_entity_poly.pdbx_seq_one_letter_code
_entity_poly.pdbx_strand_id
1 'polypeptide(L)'
;MNGIRAITPLIFVLLWSTGFIGAKYILPYAEPFVFLTIRYFFATLILVALAKILKESLKISKAAIKQSMIVAVFLHVIYIGGVFYAVFIDIPAGITAVIVSLQPILVSLLA
;
A
#
# COMPACT_ATOMS: atom_id res chain seq x y z
N MET A 1 -15.21 22.87 2.85
CA MET A 1 -14.05 22.42 2.05
C MET A 1 -12.75 22.39 2.85
N ASN A 2 -12.45 23.42 3.62
CA ASN A 2 -11.23 23.46 4.44
C ASN A 2 -11.17 22.34 5.50
N GLY A 3 -12.32 21.97 6.09
CA GLY A 3 -12.39 20.87 7.05
C GLY A 3 -12.06 19.51 6.47
N ILE A 4 -12.54 19.21 5.24
CA ILE A 4 -12.26 17.95 4.55
C ILE A 4 -10.77 17.86 4.22
N ARG A 5 -10.15 18.95 3.77
CA ARG A 5 -8.71 18.98 3.46
C ARG A 5 -7.85 18.78 4.70
N ALA A 6 -8.28 19.26 5.86
CA ALA A 6 -7.56 19.07 7.12
C ALA A 6 -7.71 17.64 7.65
N ILE A 7 -8.87 17.00 7.43
CA ILE A 7 -9.17 15.64 7.91
C ILE A 7 -8.54 14.57 7.03
N THR A 8 -8.40 14.81 5.72
CA THR A 8 -7.87 13.82 4.77
C THR A 8 -6.49 13.28 5.16
N PRO A 9 -5.48 14.11 5.49
CA PRO A 9 -4.19 13.59 5.94
C PRO A 9 -4.29 12.77 7.23
N LEU A 10 -5.15 13.17 8.16
CA LEU A 10 -5.37 12.45 9.40
C LEU A 10 -5.95 11.06 9.15
N ILE A 11 -6.97 10.96 8.30
CA ILE A 11 -7.57 9.69 7.90
C ILE A 11 -6.52 8.81 7.21
N PHE A 12 -5.71 9.38 6.32
CA PHE A 12 -4.63 8.64 5.66
C PHE A 12 -3.64 8.06 6.67
N VAL A 13 -3.19 8.85 7.64
CA VAL A 13 -2.25 8.38 8.67
C VAL A 13 -2.86 7.26 9.50
N LEU A 14 -4.12 7.39 9.90
CA LEU A 14 -4.82 6.36 10.67
C LEU A 14 -4.96 5.06 9.87
N LEU A 15 -5.38 5.13 8.62
CA LEU A 15 -5.52 3.96 7.75
C LEU A 15 -4.17 3.31 7.43
N TRP A 16 -3.15 4.12 7.18
CA TRP A 16 -1.79 3.65 6.92
C TRP A 16 -1.21 2.91 8.13
N SER A 17 -1.38 3.49 9.32
CA SER A 17 -0.90 2.90 10.58
C SER A 17 -1.58 1.57 10.89
N THR A 18 -2.87 1.41 10.58
CA THR A 18 -3.59 0.15 10.78
C THR A 18 -3.01 -0.99 9.93
N GLY A 19 -2.39 -0.67 8.78
CA GLY A 19 -1.71 -1.65 7.95
C GLY A 19 -0.54 -2.32 8.69
N PHE A 20 0.27 -1.58 9.42
CA PHE A 20 1.38 -2.11 10.20
C PHE A 20 0.90 -2.94 11.39
N ILE A 21 -0.14 -2.48 12.09
CA ILE A 21 -0.75 -3.21 13.20
C ILE A 21 -1.39 -4.51 12.68
N GLY A 22 -2.12 -4.44 11.57
CA GLY A 22 -2.73 -5.59 10.94
C GLY A 22 -1.71 -6.64 10.52
N ALA A 23 -0.56 -6.20 9.96
CA ALA A 23 0.54 -7.09 9.62
C ALA A 23 1.02 -7.87 10.84
N LYS A 24 1.23 -7.19 11.97
CA LYS A 24 1.69 -7.83 13.21
C LYS A 24 0.74 -8.95 13.67
N TYR A 25 -0.56 -8.74 13.56
CA TYR A 25 -1.55 -9.73 14.02
C TYR A 25 -1.79 -10.87 13.03
N ILE A 26 -1.64 -10.63 11.75
CA ILE A 26 -1.97 -11.61 10.69
C ILE A 26 -0.76 -12.47 10.32
N LEU A 27 0.44 -11.91 10.30
CA LEU A 27 1.63 -12.62 9.83
C LEU A 27 2.03 -13.85 10.65
N PRO A 28 1.71 -13.99 11.96
CA PRO A 28 1.91 -15.27 12.67
C PRO A 28 1.08 -16.42 12.10
N TYR A 29 0.00 -16.12 11.37
CA TYR A 29 -0.94 -17.12 10.85
C TYR A 29 -0.86 -17.29 9.34
N ALA A 30 -0.20 -16.36 8.62
CA ALA A 30 -0.16 -16.36 7.17
C ALA A 30 1.20 -15.91 6.65
N GLU A 31 1.66 -16.56 5.60
CA GLU A 31 2.89 -16.17 4.93
C GLU A 31 2.69 -14.81 4.25
N PRO A 32 3.69 -13.87 4.32
CA PRO A 32 3.50 -12.48 3.87
C PRO A 32 3.02 -12.33 2.43
N PHE A 33 3.65 -13.04 1.50
CA PHE A 33 3.32 -12.91 0.08
C PHE A 33 1.97 -13.51 -0.27
N VAL A 34 1.58 -14.60 0.39
CA VAL A 34 0.24 -15.19 0.24
C VAL A 34 -0.82 -14.21 0.73
N PHE A 35 -0.61 -13.63 1.90
CA PHE A 35 -1.52 -12.63 2.46
C PHE A 35 -1.66 -11.41 1.53
N LEU A 36 -0.54 -10.88 1.02
CA LEU A 36 -0.56 -9.74 0.11
C LEU A 36 -1.27 -10.07 -1.20
N THR A 37 -1.08 -11.27 -1.73
CA THR A 37 -1.76 -11.71 -2.96
C THR A 37 -3.27 -11.70 -2.78
N ILE A 38 -3.77 -12.26 -1.69
CA ILE A 38 -5.20 -12.26 -1.37
C ILE A 38 -5.71 -10.83 -1.18
N ARG A 39 -4.99 -10.02 -0.43
CA ARG A 39 -5.33 -8.62 -0.20
C ARG A 39 -5.47 -7.83 -1.49
N TYR A 40 -4.50 -7.95 -2.39
CA TYR A 40 -4.53 -7.21 -3.66
C TYR A 40 -5.58 -7.75 -4.62
N PHE A 41 -5.88 -9.03 -4.57
CA PHE A 41 -6.99 -9.59 -5.34
C PHE A 41 -8.31 -8.91 -4.96
N PHE A 42 -8.63 -8.86 -3.67
CA PHE A 42 -9.86 -8.20 -3.21
C PHE A 42 -9.84 -6.69 -3.46
N ALA A 43 -8.69 -6.04 -3.26
CA ALA A 43 -8.55 -4.61 -3.56
C ALA A 43 -8.82 -4.32 -5.04
N THR A 44 -8.33 -5.16 -5.94
CA THR A 44 -8.56 -5.02 -7.38
C THR A 44 -10.05 -5.16 -7.71
N LEU A 45 -10.74 -6.14 -7.13
CA LEU A 45 -12.18 -6.31 -7.32
C LEU A 45 -12.96 -5.08 -6.86
N ILE A 46 -12.61 -4.53 -5.71
CA ILE A 46 -13.26 -3.33 -5.16
C ILE A 46 -13.01 -2.13 -6.07
N LEU A 47 -11.77 -1.93 -6.53
CA LEU A 47 -11.43 -0.80 -7.40
C LEU A 47 -12.10 -0.90 -8.76
N VAL A 48 -12.18 -2.09 -9.35
CA VAL A 48 -12.88 -2.31 -10.62
C VAL A 48 -14.38 -2.02 -10.45
N ALA A 49 -15.00 -2.52 -9.37
CA ALA A 49 -16.39 -2.25 -9.08
C ALA A 49 -16.65 -0.75 -8.90
N LEU A 50 -15.77 -0.07 -8.15
CA LEU A 50 -15.88 1.38 -7.93
C LEU A 50 -15.74 2.15 -9.26
N ALA A 51 -14.77 1.78 -10.11
CA ALA A 51 -14.60 2.42 -11.41
C ALA A 51 -15.85 2.28 -12.29
N LYS A 52 -16.49 1.12 -12.27
CA LYS A 52 -17.74 0.90 -12.99
C LYS A 52 -18.89 1.74 -12.44
N ILE A 53 -19.01 1.83 -11.12
CA ILE A 53 -20.03 2.67 -10.46
C ILE A 53 -19.84 4.14 -10.82
N LEU A 54 -18.60 4.62 -10.83
CA LEU A 54 -18.26 6.00 -11.20
C LEU A 54 -18.24 6.24 -12.69
N LYS A 55 -18.54 5.22 -13.50
CA LYS A 55 -18.56 5.28 -14.97
C LYS A 55 -17.20 5.71 -15.57
N GLU A 56 -16.12 5.36 -14.89
CA GLU A 56 -14.76 5.60 -15.39
C GLU A 56 -14.40 4.61 -16.49
N SER A 57 -13.59 5.06 -17.46
CA SER A 57 -13.12 4.20 -18.54
C SER A 57 -12.07 3.21 -18.01
N LEU A 58 -12.28 1.93 -18.30
CA LEU A 58 -11.29 0.87 -18.00
C LEU A 58 -10.35 0.63 -19.19
N LYS A 59 -10.50 1.40 -20.28
CA LYS A 59 -9.61 1.30 -21.44
C LYS A 59 -8.28 1.99 -21.12
N ILE A 60 -7.22 1.20 -21.02
CA ILE A 60 -5.88 1.66 -20.68
C ILE A 60 -4.95 1.31 -21.84
N SER A 61 -4.07 2.25 -22.23
CA SER A 61 -3.09 2.01 -23.28
C SER A 61 -2.06 0.96 -22.83
N LYS A 62 -1.46 0.24 -23.79
CA LYS A 62 -0.42 -0.74 -23.49
C LYS A 62 0.78 -0.11 -22.79
N ALA A 63 1.15 1.12 -23.16
CA ALA A 63 2.24 1.85 -22.50
C ALA A 63 1.91 2.13 -21.03
N ALA A 64 0.69 2.57 -20.73
CA ALA A 64 0.26 2.82 -19.35
C ALA A 64 0.23 1.54 -18.53
N ILE A 65 -0.21 0.42 -19.11
CA ILE A 65 -0.18 -0.89 -18.43
C ILE A 65 1.25 -1.29 -18.09
N LYS A 66 2.17 -1.17 -19.04
CA LYS A 66 3.58 -1.49 -18.82
C LYS A 66 4.20 -0.65 -17.69
N GLN A 67 3.99 0.64 -17.73
CA GLN A 67 4.48 1.56 -16.68
C GLN A 67 3.88 1.22 -15.31
N SER A 68 2.59 0.96 -15.26
CA SER A 68 1.91 0.57 -14.02
C SER A 68 2.42 -0.74 -13.46
N MET A 69 2.73 -1.71 -14.32
CA MET A 69 3.30 -2.99 -13.89
C MET A 69 4.70 -2.81 -13.29
N ILE A 70 5.54 -1.97 -13.89
CA ILE A 70 6.88 -1.68 -13.35
C ILE A 70 6.76 -1.02 -11.98
N VAL A 71 5.92 0.00 -11.85
CA VAL A 71 5.67 0.68 -10.57
C VAL A 71 5.10 -0.30 -9.54
N ALA A 72 4.17 -1.17 -9.95
CA ALA A 72 3.57 -2.15 -9.05
C ALA A 72 4.59 -3.15 -8.50
N VAL A 73 5.53 -3.61 -9.33
CA VAL A 73 6.60 -4.52 -8.87
C VAL A 73 7.46 -3.83 -7.81
N PHE A 74 7.92 -2.61 -8.07
CA PHE A 74 8.75 -1.89 -7.10
C PHE A 74 8.00 -1.50 -5.84
N LEU A 75 6.77 -1.01 -5.96
CA LEU A 75 6.00 -0.51 -4.84
C LEU A 75 5.37 -1.64 -4.02
N HIS A 76 4.73 -2.59 -4.67
CA HIS A 76 3.94 -3.60 -3.96
C HIS A 76 4.73 -4.87 -3.66
N VAL A 77 5.60 -5.31 -4.54
CA VAL A 77 6.37 -6.54 -4.30
C VAL A 77 7.61 -6.24 -3.46
N ILE A 78 8.44 -5.30 -3.89
CA ILE A 78 9.71 -5.03 -3.22
C ILE A 78 9.50 -4.21 -1.95
N TYR A 79 8.82 -3.08 -2.04
CA TYR A 79 8.66 -2.16 -0.92
C TYR A 79 7.69 -2.71 0.14
N ILE A 80 6.43 -2.93 -0.21
CA ILE A 80 5.42 -3.42 0.75
C ILE A 80 5.70 -4.87 1.14
N GLY A 81 6.11 -5.70 0.19
CA GLY A 81 6.52 -7.07 0.47
C GLY A 81 7.68 -7.13 1.44
N GLY A 82 8.68 -6.25 1.27
CA GLY A 82 9.80 -6.12 2.20
C GLY A 82 9.38 -5.70 3.59
N VAL A 83 8.44 -4.74 3.70
CA VAL A 83 7.89 -4.29 4.98
C VAL A 83 7.19 -5.45 5.70
N PHE A 84 6.31 -6.16 5.01
CA PHE A 84 5.60 -7.30 5.59
C PHE A 84 6.55 -8.44 5.97
N TYR A 85 7.56 -8.70 5.15
CA TYR A 85 8.57 -9.70 5.45
C TYR A 85 9.38 -9.32 6.69
N ALA A 86 9.76 -8.05 6.83
CA ALA A 86 10.47 -7.56 8.01
C ALA A 86 9.68 -7.81 9.29
N VAL A 87 8.37 -7.53 9.27
CA VAL A 87 7.49 -7.80 10.41
C VAL A 87 7.36 -9.31 10.65
N PHE A 88 7.33 -10.10 9.58
CA PHE A 88 7.25 -11.57 9.65
C PHE A 88 8.47 -12.19 10.35
N ILE A 89 9.66 -11.65 10.15
CA ILE A 89 10.89 -12.12 10.80
C ILE A 89 11.14 -11.42 12.16
N ASP A 90 10.09 -10.96 12.80
CA ASP A 90 10.08 -10.38 14.15
C ASP A 90 10.73 -9.00 14.30
N ILE A 91 10.92 -8.25 13.21
CA ILE A 91 11.26 -6.84 13.34
C ILE A 91 10.01 -6.11 13.84
N PRO A 92 10.08 -5.34 14.95
CA PRO A 92 8.91 -4.67 15.48
C PRO A 92 8.24 -3.77 14.45
N ALA A 93 6.91 -3.86 14.35
CA ALA A 93 6.13 -3.09 13.38
C ALA A 93 6.34 -1.57 13.53
N GLY A 94 6.49 -1.10 14.76
CA GLY A 94 6.78 0.31 15.03
C GLY A 94 8.12 0.77 14.48
N ILE A 95 9.18 -0.04 14.61
CA ILE A 95 10.49 0.26 14.04
C ILE A 95 10.42 0.26 12.51
N THR A 96 9.77 -0.73 11.95
CA THR A 96 9.56 -0.80 10.49
C THR A 96 8.82 0.44 9.98
N ALA A 97 7.77 0.87 10.67
CA ALA A 97 7.00 2.05 10.32
C ALA A 97 7.84 3.33 10.37
N VAL A 98 8.70 3.48 11.38
CA VAL A 98 9.60 4.64 11.51
C VAL A 98 10.60 4.68 10.36
N ILE A 99 11.24 3.54 10.03
CA ILE A 99 12.21 3.46 8.94
C ILE A 99 11.54 3.80 7.61
N VAL A 100 10.36 3.24 7.35
CA VAL A 100 9.60 3.48 6.12
C VAL A 100 9.14 4.93 6.02
N SER A 101 8.85 5.58 7.12
CA SER A 101 8.44 6.99 7.15
C SER A 101 9.53 7.97 6.72
N LEU A 102 10.80 7.53 6.66
CA LEU A 102 11.89 8.33 6.11
C LEU A 102 11.80 8.48 4.59
N GLN A 103 11.08 7.62 3.89
CA GLN A 103 10.96 7.64 2.42
C GLN A 103 10.47 8.98 1.88
N PRO A 104 9.37 9.58 2.38
CA PRO A 104 8.92 10.87 1.87
C PRO A 104 9.97 11.99 2.04
N ILE A 105 10.73 11.94 3.13
CA ILE A 105 11.80 12.91 3.38
C ILE A 105 12.91 12.73 2.35
N LEU A 106 13.35 11.50 2.12
CA LEU A 106 14.38 11.20 1.12
C LEU A 106 13.94 11.58 -0.28
N VAL A 107 12.70 11.28 -0.65
CA VAL A 107 12.14 11.64 -1.95
C VAL A 107 12.11 13.16 -2.12
N SER A 108 11.71 13.89 -1.09
CA SER A 108 11.70 15.37 -1.12
C SER A 108 13.09 15.97 -1.28
N LEU A 109 14.10 15.37 -0.64
CA LEU A 109 15.48 15.84 -0.74
C LEU A 109 16.13 15.53 -2.10
N LEU A 110 15.75 14.41 -2.73
CA LEU A 110 16.29 13.98 -4.02
C LEU A 110 15.55 14.58 -5.23
N ALA A 111 14.36 15.07 -5.02
CA ALA A 111 13.57 15.75 -6.05
C ALA A 111 13.93 17.26 -6.16
#